data_1e6c5439d9b47686e25fbac2c2501a42
#
_entry.id   1e6c5439d9b47686e25fbac2c2501a42
#
_cell.length_a   1.000
_cell.length_b   1.000
_cell.length_c   1.000
_cell.angle_alpha   90.00
_cell.angle_beta   90.00
_cell.angle_gamma   90.00
#
_symmetry.space_group_name_H-M   'P 1'
#
loop_
_entity.id
_entity.type
_entity.pdbx_description
1 polymer ?
#
loop_
_entity_poly.entity_id
_entity_poly.type
_entity_poly.pdbx_seq_one_letter_code
_entity_poly.pdbx_strand_id
1 'polypeptide(L)'
;MKKITGLFVSALLLLSSCGSVPVTGRKQVLLVSDSEVLTSSLTQYSEYIKSAPISTNTKGKAMVTRVGQKIAAATEEYLKSNGLASEVKNFAWEFNLVKDNQVNAFCMPGGKIVVYEGLLNICSSDDELAVVVGHEVAHAVAKHSNERISQELLAQYGAQILGQALSDKSERIQKIGNTVYGLGAQYGVTLPSSRKHESEADYM
;
A
#
# COMPACT_ATOMS: atom_id res chain seq x y z
N MET A 1 19.05 38.14 -9.58
CA MET A 1 17.62 37.98 -9.22
C MET A 1 17.01 36.70 -9.72
N LYS A 2 17.25 36.18 -10.96
CA LYS A 2 16.66 34.92 -11.49
C LYS A 2 17.04 33.65 -10.73
N LYS A 3 18.20 33.57 -10.04
CA LYS A 3 18.63 32.37 -9.27
C LYS A 3 17.93 32.23 -7.91
N ILE A 4 17.53 33.35 -7.28
CA ILE A 4 16.84 33.35 -5.99
C ILE A 4 15.37 32.95 -6.15
N THR A 5 14.74 33.37 -7.27
CA THR A 5 13.35 33.00 -7.59
C THR A 5 13.20 31.48 -7.82
N GLY A 6 14.20 30.84 -8.46
CA GLY A 6 14.21 29.39 -8.65
C GLY A 6 14.29 28.59 -7.35
N LEU A 7 15.06 29.10 -6.39
CA LEU A 7 15.21 28.44 -5.06
C LEU A 7 13.93 28.53 -4.23
N PHE A 8 13.21 29.67 -4.28
CA PHE A 8 11.94 29.86 -3.60
C PHE A 8 10.80 29.01 -4.20
N VAL A 9 10.75 28.85 -5.51
CA VAL A 9 9.75 28.01 -6.18
C VAL A 9 10.01 26.53 -5.86
N SER A 10 11.28 26.08 -5.82
CA SER A 10 11.64 24.71 -5.43
C SER A 10 11.29 24.41 -3.98
N ALA A 11 11.48 25.36 -3.05
CA ALA A 11 11.13 25.20 -1.63
C ALA A 11 9.60 25.16 -1.42
N LEU A 12 8.83 25.90 -2.21
CA LEU A 12 7.36 25.90 -2.14
C LEU A 12 6.76 24.57 -2.62
N LEU A 13 7.35 23.92 -3.62
CA LEU A 13 6.91 22.62 -4.13
C LEU A 13 7.14 21.50 -3.11
N LEU A 14 8.17 21.57 -2.27
CA LEU A 14 8.43 20.60 -1.22
C LEU A 14 7.42 20.72 -0.05
N LEU A 15 6.88 21.90 0.20
CA LEU A 15 5.88 22.11 1.25
C LEU A 15 4.49 21.56 0.88
N SER A 16 4.18 21.45 -0.41
CA SER A 16 2.90 20.90 -0.89
C SER A 16 2.85 19.39 -0.97
N SER A 17 3.99 18.68 -0.84
CA SER A 17 4.07 17.22 -0.89
C SER A 17 3.97 16.54 0.49
N CYS A 18 3.76 17.31 1.57
CA CYS A 18 3.59 16.79 2.91
C CYS A 18 2.14 16.34 3.13
N GLY A 19 1.91 15.03 3.14
CA GLY A 19 0.66 14.42 3.58
C GLY A 19 0.65 14.13 5.09
N SER A 20 -0.50 13.73 5.59
CA SER A 20 -0.61 13.15 6.94
C SER A 20 -1.20 11.76 6.83
N VAL A 21 -0.68 10.83 7.62
CA VAL A 21 -1.24 9.48 7.74
C VAL A 21 -2.67 9.61 8.29
N PRO A 22 -3.66 8.97 7.66
CA PRO A 22 -5.08 9.17 7.98
C PRO A 22 -5.44 8.95 9.46
N VAL A 23 -4.89 7.93 10.11
CA VAL A 23 -5.27 7.56 11.49
C VAL A 23 -4.36 8.23 12.52
N THR A 24 -3.05 8.17 12.30
CA THR A 24 -2.05 8.61 13.29
C THR A 24 -1.74 10.10 13.21
N GLY A 25 -2.09 10.76 12.10
CA GLY A 25 -1.76 12.17 11.85
C GLY A 25 -0.26 12.41 11.59
N ARG A 26 0.56 11.36 11.56
CA ARG A 26 2.00 11.46 11.28
C ARG A 26 2.25 12.12 9.92
N LYS A 27 3.22 13.02 9.88
CA LYS A 27 3.62 13.64 8.62
C LYS A 27 4.43 12.67 7.76
N GLN A 28 4.10 12.64 6.48
CA GLN A 28 4.78 11.82 5.46
C GLN A 28 4.98 12.62 4.18
N VAL A 29 5.99 12.23 3.40
CA VAL A 29 6.28 12.85 2.10
C VAL A 29 5.70 11.96 1.01
N LEU A 30 4.76 12.49 0.24
CA LEU A 30 4.10 11.80 -0.86
C LEU A 30 4.37 12.57 -2.15
N LEU A 31 5.33 12.10 -2.95
CA LEU A 31 5.70 12.70 -4.24
C LEU A 31 4.86 12.20 -5.40
N VAL A 32 4.15 11.10 -5.19
CA VAL A 32 3.28 10.45 -6.17
C VAL A 32 1.84 10.64 -5.71
N SER A 33 0.95 10.99 -6.62
CA SER A 33 -0.46 11.12 -6.28
C SER A 33 -1.10 9.78 -5.92
N ASP A 34 -2.06 9.77 -5.01
CA ASP A 34 -2.81 8.56 -4.64
C ASP A 34 -3.47 7.91 -5.86
N SER A 35 -3.95 8.70 -6.82
CA SER A 35 -4.54 8.18 -8.05
C SER A 35 -3.54 7.44 -8.94
N GLU A 36 -2.30 7.88 -9.02
CA GLU A 36 -1.23 7.19 -9.76
C GLU A 36 -0.86 5.88 -9.08
N VAL A 37 -0.69 5.90 -7.76
CA VAL A 37 -0.40 4.70 -6.96
C VAL A 37 -1.54 3.69 -7.08
N LEU A 38 -2.79 4.15 -6.97
CA LEU A 38 -3.97 3.29 -7.08
C LEU A 38 -4.07 2.65 -8.48
N THR A 39 -3.95 3.46 -9.54
CA THR A 39 -4.01 2.95 -10.93
C THR A 39 -2.94 1.89 -11.18
N SER A 40 -1.72 2.18 -10.72
CA SER A 40 -0.57 1.29 -10.84
C SER A 40 -0.77 -0.01 -10.07
N SER A 41 -1.26 0.11 -8.82
CA SER A 41 -1.58 -1.04 -7.96
C SER A 41 -2.64 -1.95 -8.58
N LEU A 42 -3.72 -1.38 -9.09
CA LEU A 42 -4.81 -2.16 -9.71
C LEU A 42 -4.35 -2.89 -10.97
N THR A 43 -3.50 -2.28 -11.78
CA THR A 43 -2.90 -2.91 -12.95
C THR A 43 -2.04 -4.11 -12.54
N GLN A 44 -1.11 -3.91 -11.61
CA GLN A 44 -0.21 -4.95 -11.12
C GLN A 44 -0.97 -6.09 -10.44
N TYR A 45 -1.98 -5.76 -9.64
CA TYR A 45 -2.84 -6.74 -9.02
C TYR A 45 -3.57 -7.60 -10.05
N SER A 46 -4.13 -6.97 -11.10
CA SER A 46 -4.81 -7.69 -12.17
C SER A 46 -3.86 -8.67 -12.91
N GLU A 47 -2.63 -8.24 -13.17
CA GLU A 47 -1.61 -9.10 -13.77
C GLU A 47 -1.21 -10.26 -12.84
N TYR A 48 -0.99 -9.95 -11.55
CA TYR A 48 -0.67 -10.95 -10.54
C TYR A 48 -1.75 -12.02 -10.44
N ILE A 49 -3.01 -11.65 -10.29
CA ILE A 49 -4.13 -12.60 -10.12
C ILE A 49 -4.32 -13.49 -11.35
N LYS A 50 -4.04 -12.99 -12.56
CA LYS A 50 -4.09 -13.81 -13.79
C LYS A 50 -3.08 -14.96 -13.80
N SER A 51 -1.94 -14.76 -13.16
CA SER A 51 -0.83 -15.74 -13.12
C SER A 51 -0.74 -16.50 -11.81
N ALA A 52 -1.33 -16.00 -10.73
CA ALA A 52 -1.25 -16.60 -9.41
C ALA A 52 -2.00 -17.95 -9.36
N PRO A 53 -1.43 -18.96 -8.72
CA PRO A 53 -2.11 -20.23 -8.51
C PRO A 53 -3.20 -20.09 -7.44
N ILE A 54 -4.39 -19.65 -7.85
CA ILE A 54 -5.52 -19.46 -6.93
C ILE A 54 -5.83 -20.76 -6.21
N SER A 55 -5.94 -20.68 -4.90
CA SER A 55 -6.22 -21.85 -4.05
C SER A 55 -7.55 -22.52 -4.39
N THR A 56 -7.60 -23.83 -4.29
CA THR A 56 -8.82 -24.64 -4.33
C THR A 56 -9.34 -24.99 -2.93
N ASN A 57 -8.65 -24.58 -1.88
CA ASN A 57 -9.07 -24.80 -0.49
C ASN A 57 -10.30 -23.97 -0.15
N THR A 58 -11.48 -24.56 -0.29
CA THR A 58 -12.77 -23.89 -0.07
C THR A 58 -12.93 -23.34 1.35
N LYS A 59 -12.46 -24.07 2.37
CA LYS A 59 -12.54 -23.62 3.77
C LYS A 59 -11.64 -22.43 4.02
N GLY A 60 -10.39 -22.49 3.52
CA GLY A 60 -9.45 -21.38 3.63
C GLY A 60 -9.95 -20.12 2.90
N LYS A 61 -10.49 -20.27 1.69
CA LYS A 61 -11.11 -19.16 0.94
C LYS A 61 -12.26 -18.52 1.70
N ALA A 62 -13.14 -19.34 2.27
CA ALA A 62 -14.27 -18.84 3.07
C ALA A 62 -13.79 -18.06 4.30
N MET A 63 -12.74 -18.54 4.97
CA MET A 63 -12.13 -17.87 6.12
C MET A 63 -11.53 -16.53 5.71
N VAL A 64 -10.68 -16.50 4.67
CA VAL A 64 -10.05 -15.27 4.17
C VAL A 64 -11.10 -14.23 3.75
N THR A 65 -12.14 -14.66 3.03
CA THR A 65 -13.22 -13.76 2.61
C THR A 65 -13.99 -13.21 3.82
N ARG A 66 -14.37 -14.05 4.76
CA ARG A 66 -15.13 -13.65 5.95
C ARG A 66 -14.35 -12.68 6.84
N VAL A 67 -13.08 -12.98 7.11
CA VAL A 67 -12.21 -12.11 7.90
C VAL A 67 -11.95 -10.80 7.16
N GLY A 68 -11.57 -10.89 5.88
CA GLY A 68 -11.31 -9.71 5.06
C GLY A 68 -12.51 -8.76 4.98
N GLN A 69 -13.74 -9.28 4.80
CA GLN A 69 -14.95 -8.47 4.79
C GLN A 69 -15.20 -7.75 6.12
N LYS A 70 -14.96 -8.41 7.25
CA LYS A 70 -15.10 -7.80 8.58
C LYS A 70 -14.08 -6.67 8.78
N ILE A 71 -12.83 -6.90 8.44
CA ILE A 71 -11.76 -5.89 8.53
C ILE A 71 -12.07 -4.72 7.60
N ALA A 72 -12.48 -4.98 6.36
CA ALA A 72 -12.86 -3.94 5.41
C ALA A 72 -14.01 -3.06 5.95
N ALA A 73 -15.07 -3.67 6.46
CA ALA A 73 -16.20 -2.96 7.04
C ALA A 73 -15.80 -2.09 8.24
N ALA A 74 -15.00 -2.65 9.16
CA ALA A 74 -14.49 -1.92 10.33
C ALA A 74 -13.60 -0.74 9.92
N THR A 75 -12.72 -0.94 8.92
CA THR A 75 -11.86 0.10 8.38
C THR A 75 -12.68 1.25 7.78
N GLU A 76 -13.67 0.94 6.96
CA GLU A 76 -14.53 1.97 6.37
C GLU A 76 -15.35 2.73 7.40
N GLU A 77 -15.90 2.03 8.38
CA GLU A 77 -16.65 2.64 9.48
C GLU A 77 -15.75 3.58 10.29
N TYR A 78 -14.55 3.12 10.64
CA TYR A 78 -13.58 3.94 11.35
C TYR A 78 -13.22 5.20 10.56
N LEU A 79 -12.89 5.07 9.29
CA LEU A 79 -12.54 6.21 8.43
C LEU A 79 -13.71 7.21 8.32
N LYS A 80 -14.93 6.73 8.11
CA LYS A 80 -16.14 7.59 8.04
C LYS A 80 -16.38 8.33 9.35
N SER A 81 -16.28 7.64 10.48
CA SER A 81 -16.51 8.21 11.83
C SER A 81 -15.48 9.26 12.24
N ASN A 82 -14.28 9.20 11.64
CA ASN A 82 -13.18 10.13 11.93
C ASN A 82 -13.02 11.24 10.87
N GLY A 83 -14.03 11.47 10.03
CA GLY A 83 -14.00 12.54 9.02
C GLY A 83 -13.14 12.24 7.80
N LEU A 84 -12.74 10.98 7.62
CA LEU A 84 -11.88 10.51 6.52
C LEU A 84 -12.67 9.75 5.44
N ALA A 85 -13.96 10.06 5.28
CA ALA A 85 -14.84 9.39 4.33
C ALA A 85 -14.34 9.47 2.87
N SER A 86 -13.54 10.49 2.53
CA SER A 86 -12.91 10.60 1.21
C SER A 86 -11.91 9.48 0.92
N GLU A 87 -11.24 8.94 1.93
CA GLU A 87 -10.29 7.84 1.78
C GLU A 87 -10.97 6.52 1.40
N VAL A 88 -12.23 6.31 1.86
CA VAL A 88 -13.00 5.10 1.55
C VAL A 88 -13.18 4.90 0.06
N LYS A 89 -13.27 5.96 -0.72
CA LYS A 89 -13.43 5.91 -2.19
C LYS A 89 -12.24 5.25 -2.91
N ASN A 90 -11.10 5.16 -2.24
CA ASN A 90 -9.90 4.56 -2.78
C ASN A 90 -9.90 3.02 -2.64
N PHE A 91 -10.85 2.45 -1.89
CA PHE A 91 -10.92 1.01 -1.65
C PHE A 91 -11.98 0.33 -2.52
N ALA A 92 -11.55 -0.72 -3.23
CA ALA A 92 -12.40 -1.66 -3.95
C ALA A 92 -11.94 -3.06 -3.53
N TRP A 93 -12.41 -3.48 -2.35
CA TRP A 93 -11.94 -4.65 -1.62
C TRP A 93 -12.05 -5.94 -2.42
N GLU A 94 -10.96 -6.70 -2.45
CA GLU A 94 -10.90 -8.06 -2.96
C GLU A 94 -10.05 -8.94 -2.05
N PHE A 95 -10.46 -10.20 -1.90
CA PHE A 95 -9.85 -11.15 -0.97
C PHE A 95 -9.52 -12.43 -1.73
N ASN A 96 -8.23 -12.77 -1.84
CA ASN A 96 -7.80 -13.96 -2.53
C ASN A 96 -6.89 -14.82 -1.66
N LEU A 97 -7.10 -16.14 -1.74
CA LEU A 97 -6.20 -17.14 -1.21
C LEU A 97 -5.42 -17.76 -2.35
N VAL A 98 -4.10 -17.70 -2.27
CA VAL A 98 -3.18 -18.23 -3.27
C VAL A 98 -2.51 -19.50 -2.73
N LYS A 99 -2.34 -20.51 -3.60
CA LYS A 99 -1.67 -21.76 -3.28
C LYS A 99 -0.15 -21.54 -3.29
N ASP A 100 0.36 -21.13 -2.15
CA ASP A 100 1.78 -20.95 -1.89
C ASP A 100 2.06 -21.38 -0.44
N ASN A 101 3.19 -22.05 -0.22
CA ASN A 101 3.59 -22.53 1.11
C ASN A 101 4.29 -21.47 1.96
N GLN A 102 4.58 -20.29 1.40
CA GLN A 102 5.16 -19.21 2.16
C GLN A 102 4.17 -18.70 3.21
N VAL A 103 4.68 -18.37 4.38
CA VAL A 103 3.92 -17.71 5.44
C VAL A 103 3.85 -16.23 5.10
N ASN A 104 2.81 -15.82 4.35
CA ASN A 104 2.72 -14.46 3.84
C ASN A 104 1.26 -14.02 3.63
N ALA A 105 1.05 -12.70 3.76
CA ALA A 105 -0.13 -12.00 3.28
C ALA A 105 0.29 -10.58 2.86
N PHE A 106 -0.50 -9.90 2.06
CA PHE A 106 -0.30 -8.49 1.76
C PHE A 106 -1.61 -7.80 1.37
N CYS A 107 -1.67 -6.50 1.57
CA CYS A 107 -2.72 -5.63 1.07
C CYS A 107 -2.12 -4.57 0.14
N MET A 108 -2.46 -4.64 -1.14
CA MET A 108 -2.05 -3.59 -2.08
C MET A 108 -2.97 -2.37 -1.96
N PRO A 109 -2.49 -1.16 -2.31
CA PRO A 109 -3.34 0.03 -2.44
C PRO A 109 -4.61 -0.28 -3.24
N GLY A 110 -5.75 0.19 -2.72
CA GLY A 110 -7.07 -0.15 -3.28
C GLY A 110 -7.77 -1.31 -2.58
N GLY A 111 -7.20 -1.87 -1.51
CA GLY A 111 -7.83 -2.93 -0.71
C GLY A 111 -7.76 -4.31 -1.37
N LYS A 112 -6.71 -4.58 -2.13
CA LYS A 112 -6.48 -5.86 -2.79
C LYS A 112 -5.68 -6.77 -1.86
N ILE A 113 -6.36 -7.66 -1.15
CA ILE A 113 -5.80 -8.54 -0.12
C ILE A 113 -5.52 -9.91 -0.72
N VAL A 114 -4.29 -10.36 -0.52
CA VAL A 114 -3.84 -11.70 -0.89
C VAL A 114 -3.29 -12.38 0.36
N VAL A 115 -3.75 -13.60 0.60
CA VAL A 115 -3.26 -14.48 1.67
C VAL A 115 -2.69 -15.73 1.01
N TYR A 116 -1.55 -16.22 1.49
CA TYR A 116 -0.95 -17.47 1.04
C TYR A 116 -1.41 -18.63 1.92
N GLU A 117 -1.60 -19.82 1.33
CA GLU A 117 -2.04 -21.00 2.10
C GLU A 117 -1.09 -21.32 3.27
N GLY A 118 0.22 -21.07 3.08
CA GLY A 118 1.22 -21.27 4.14
C GLY A 118 0.92 -20.50 5.41
N LEU A 119 0.30 -19.31 5.32
CA LEU A 119 -0.11 -18.54 6.49
C LEU A 119 -1.22 -19.24 7.29
N LEU A 120 -2.13 -19.94 6.63
CA LEU A 120 -3.24 -20.64 7.30
C LEU A 120 -2.77 -21.86 8.12
N ASN A 121 -1.52 -22.28 7.97
CA ASN A 121 -0.93 -23.32 8.82
C ASN A 121 -0.58 -22.81 10.22
N ILE A 122 -0.42 -21.49 10.37
CA ILE A 122 -0.12 -20.83 11.66
C ILE A 122 -1.28 -19.96 12.15
N CYS A 123 -2.13 -19.46 11.27
CA CYS A 123 -3.36 -18.75 11.60
C CYS A 123 -4.54 -19.70 11.42
N SER A 124 -4.90 -20.43 12.48
CA SER A 124 -5.94 -21.48 12.45
C SER A 124 -7.34 -20.97 12.79
N SER A 125 -7.45 -19.75 13.32
CA SER A 125 -8.71 -19.09 13.69
C SER A 125 -8.92 -17.78 12.92
N ASP A 126 -10.18 -17.34 12.87
CA ASP A 126 -10.56 -16.04 12.32
C ASP A 126 -9.82 -14.90 13.02
N ASP A 127 -9.66 -14.99 14.34
CA ASP A 127 -9.03 -13.94 15.15
C ASP A 127 -7.53 -13.82 14.84
N GLU A 128 -6.83 -14.96 14.72
CA GLU A 128 -5.41 -14.96 14.34
C GLU A 128 -5.19 -14.38 12.94
N LEU A 129 -6.03 -14.78 11.99
CA LEU A 129 -5.97 -14.24 10.63
C LEU A 129 -6.36 -12.75 10.60
N ALA A 130 -7.29 -12.31 11.45
CA ALA A 130 -7.72 -10.91 11.52
C ALA A 130 -6.59 -9.98 11.98
N VAL A 131 -5.72 -10.43 12.89
CA VAL A 131 -4.54 -9.67 13.31
C VAL A 131 -3.62 -9.40 12.11
N VAL A 132 -3.31 -10.44 11.33
CA VAL A 132 -2.43 -10.29 10.16
C VAL A 132 -3.07 -9.44 9.08
N VAL A 133 -4.33 -9.72 8.72
CA VAL A 133 -5.04 -8.95 7.68
C VAL A 133 -5.25 -7.50 8.12
N GLY A 134 -5.53 -7.25 9.39
CA GLY A 134 -5.65 -5.90 9.95
C GLY A 134 -4.35 -5.11 9.83
N HIS A 135 -3.21 -5.73 10.16
CA HIS A 135 -1.89 -5.15 9.99
C HIS A 135 -1.61 -4.77 8.52
N GLU A 136 -1.90 -5.67 7.57
CA GLU A 136 -1.72 -5.40 6.15
C GLU A 136 -2.65 -4.28 5.63
N VAL A 137 -3.89 -4.23 6.12
CA VAL A 137 -4.82 -3.15 5.80
C VAL A 137 -4.35 -1.82 6.38
N ALA A 138 -3.77 -1.81 7.59
CA ALA A 138 -3.20 -0.62 8.20
C ALA A 138 -2.07 -0.03 7.33
N HIS A 139 -1.20 -0.85 6.75
CA HIS A 139 -0.20 -0.38 5.77
C HIS A 139 -0.83 0.32 4.57
N ALA A 140 -1.93 -0.20 4.03
CA ALA A 140 -2.62 0.40 2.90
C ALA A 140 -3.32 1.72 3.27
N VAL A 141 -3.97 1.79 4.45
CA VAL A 141 -4.62 2.99 4.99
C VAL A 141 -3.58 4.08 5.28
N ALA A 142 -2.44 3.72 5.89
CA ALA A 142 -1.34 4.63 6.19
C ALA A 142 -0.58 5.11 4.94
N LYS A 143 -0.86 4.54 3.76
CA LYS A 143 -0.19 4.85 2.48
C LYS A 143 1.31 4.56 2.51
N HIS A 144 1.74 3.56 3.28
CA HIS A 144 3.15 3.22 3.43
C HIS A 144 3.83 2.90 2.10
N SER A 145 3.11 2.27 1.15
CA SER A 145 3.64 2.04 -0.21
C SER A 145 3.95 3.33 -0.94
N ASN A 146 3.06 4.34 -0.87
CA ASN A 146 3.28 5.64 -1.50
C ASN A 146 4.46 6.39 -0.86
N GLU A 147 4.54 6.39 0.48
CA GLU A 147 5.66 7.00 1.20
C GLU A 147 6.99 6.35 0.80
N ARG A 148 7.04 5.01 0.70
CA ARG A 148 8.24 4.28 0.30
C ARG A 148 8.65 4.57 -1.14
N ILE A 149 7.71 4.58 -2.09
CA ILE A 149 7.96 4.98 -3.48
C ILE A 149 8.56 6.40 -3.52
N SER A 150 8.00 7.30 -2.73
CA SER A 150 8.47 8.68 -2.65
C SER A 150 9.90 8.77 -2.11
N GLN A 151 10.23 7.98 -1.08
CA GLN A 151 11.59 7.89 -0.52
C GLN A 151 12.58 7.30 -1.52
N GLU A 152 12.19 6.27 -2.26
CA GLU A 152 13.04 5.67 -3.30
C GLU A 152 13.31 6.65 -4.45
N LEU A 153 12.27 7.38 -4.88
CA LEU A 153 12.44 8.43 -5.89
C LEU A 153 13.41 9.53 -5.43
N LEU A 154 13.33 9.93 -4.16
CA LEU A 154 14.28 10.89 -3.58
C LEU A 154 15.69 10.32 -3.50
N ALA A 155 15.85 9.06 -3.13
CA ALA A 155 17.16 8.42 -3.01
C ALA A 155 17.82 8.19 -4.37
N GLN A 156 17.06 7.73 -5.36
CA GLN A 156 17.61 7.41 -6.70
C GLN A 156 17.94 8.64 -7.52
N TYR A 157 17.14 9.66 -7.40
CA TYR A 157 17.11 10.71 -8.38
C TYR A 157 17.47 12.10 -7.86
N GLY A 158 17.53 12.32 -6.54
CA GLY A 158 17.89 13.62 -5.96
C GLY A 158 17.12 14.78 -6.58
N ALA A 159 17.64 15.99 -6.42
CA ALA A 159 17.01 17.20 -6.92
C ALA A 159 17.02 17.36 -8.46
N GLN A 160 17.84 16.58 -9.19
CA GLN A 160 17.99 16.74 -10.65
C GLN A 160 16.82 16.18 -11.45
N ILE A 161 16.05 15.26 -10.91
CA ILE A 161 15.07 14.49 -11.69
C ILE A 161 13.62 14.85 -11.38
N LEU A 162 13.36 15.62 -10.33
CA LEU A 162 12.02 16.19 -10.14
C LEU A 162 11.50 16.96 -11.36
N GLY A 163 12.41 17.50 -12.18
CA GLY A 163 12.05 18.21 -13.41
C GLY A 163 11.85 17.30 -14.63
N GLN A 164 12.61 16.21 -14.78
CA GLN A 164 12.56 15.36 -15.97
C GLN A 164 11.60 14.15 -15.82
N ALA A 165 11.45 13.58 -14.62
CA ALA A 165 10.52 12.47 -14.37
C ALA A 165 9.03 12.86 -14.52
N LEU A 166 8.75 14.15 -14.68
CA LEU A 166 7.39 14.67 -14.90
C LEU A 166 6.96 14.65 -16.37
N SER A 167 7.87 14.36 -17.31
CA SER A 167 7.59 14.50 -18.75
C SER A 167 7.02 13.25 -19.41
N ASP A 168 7.27 12.04 -18.90
CA ASP A 168 6.72 10.81 -19.48
C ASP A 168 5.85 10.03 -18.48
N LYS A 169 4.55 10.21 -18.64
CA LYS A 169 3.53 9.64 -17.75
C LYS A 169 3.47 8.12 -17.78
N SER A 170 3.77 7.49 -18.91
CA SER A 170 3.64 6.03 -19.08
C SER A 170 4.79 5.27 -18.40
N GLU A 171 6.01 5.75 -18.57
CA GLU A 171 7.21 5.18 -17.94
C GLU A 171 7.18 5.33 -16.41
N ARG A 172 6.66 6.47 -15.94
CA ARG A 172 6.44 6.74 -14.51
C ARG A 172 5.43 5.76 -13.89
N ILE A 173 4.31 5.51 -14.54
CA ILE A 173 3.27 4.58 -14.06
C ILE A 173 3.84 3.15 -13.97
N GLN A 174 4.63 2.70 -14.95
CA GLN A 174 5.27 1.39 -14.89
C GLN A 174 6.27 1.27 -13.74
N LYS A 175 7.11 2.29 -13.50
CA LYS A 175 8.07 2.29 -12.38
C LYS A 175 7.35 2.23 -11.03
N ILE A 176 6.29 3.02 -10.85
CA ILE A 176 5.45 2.98 -9.66
C ILE A 176 4.84 1.58 -9.48
N GLY A 177 4.30 0.99 -10.55
CA GLY A 177 3.69 -0.34 -10.51
C GLY A 177 4.67 -1.43 -10.08
N ASN A 178 5.84 -1.45 -10.66
CA ASN A 178 6.88 -2.43 -10.31
C ASN A 178 7.31 -2.27 -8.85
N THR A 179 7.42 -1.04 -8.35
CA THR A 179 7.76 -0.78 -6.95
C THR A 179 6.63 -1.23 -6.01
N VAL A 180 5.37 -0.91 -6.32
CA VAL A 180 4.20 -1.35 -5.53
C VAL A 180 4.10 -2.87 -5.46
N TYR A 181 4.27 -3.55 -6.61
CA TYR A 181 4.24 -5.01 -6.66
C TYR A 181 5.43 -5.63 -5.93
N GLY A 182 6.64 -5.15 -6.19
CA GLY A 182 7.86 -5.63 -5.52
C GLY A 182 7.78 -5.48 -4.01
N LEU A 183 7.24 -4.38 -3.51
CA LEU A 183 7.00 -4.16 -2.09
C LEU A 183 5.96 -5.16 -1.55
N GLY A 184 4.83 -5.36 -2.22
CA GLY A 184 3.80 -6.32 -1.82
C GLY A 184 4.33 -7.77 -1.75
N ALA A 185 5.09 -8.19 -2.76
CA ALA A 185 5.68 -9.54 -2.81
C ALA A 185 6.86 -9.74 -1.84
N GLN A 186 7.58 -8.68 -1.47
CA GLN A 186 8.74 -8.73 -0.57
C GLN A 186 8.40 -8.56 0.92
N TYR A 187 7.19 -8.15 1.26
CA TYR A 187 6.78 -7.96 2.68
C TYR A 187 6.93 -9.23 3.52
N GLY A 188 7.01 -10.40 2.91
CA GLY A 188 7.26 -11.64 3.63
C GLY A 188 8.73 -11.94 3.95
N VAL A 189 9.71 -11.23 3.37
CA VAL A 189 11.10 -11.75 3.46
C VAL A 189 12.19 -10.75 3.83
N THR A 190 12.26 -9.54 3.34
CA THR A 190 13.42 -8.69 3.70
C THR A 190 13.39 -7.28 3.11
N LEU A 191 12.82 -6.33 3.75
CA LEU A 191 13.43 -5.01 3.85
C LEU A 191 13.04 -4.49 5.23
N PRO A 192 13.93 -3.77 5.93
CA PRO A 192 13.48 -2.96 7.02
C PRO A 192 12.61 -1.84 6.41
N SER A 193 11.36 -2.15 6.08
CA SER A 193 10.33 -1.15 6.13
C SER A 193 10.63 -0.41 7.40
N SER A 194 10.76 0.87 7.36
CA SER A 194 11.30 1.54 8.54
C SER A 194 10.53 1.00 9.73
N ARG A 195 11.20 0.56 10.78
CA ARG A 195 10.58 0.08 12.04
C ARG A 195 9.40 0.93 12.45
N LYS A 196 9.38 2.15 11.95
CA LYS A 196 8.35 3.16 12.10
C LYS A 196 7.05 2.77 11.38
N HIS A 197 7.10 2.25 10.15
CA HIS A 197 5.91 1.81 9.42
C HIS A 197 5.29 0.57 10.06
N GLU A 198 6.13 -0.37 10.51
CA GLU A 198 5.65 -1.57 11.21
C GLU A 198 4.99 -1.19 12.54
N SER A 199 5.66 -0.37 13.37
CA SER A 199 5.07 0.10 14.63
C SER A 199 3.81 0.93 14.42
N GLU A 200 3.71 1.65 13.31
CA GLU A 200 2.51 2.42 12.96
C GLU A 200 1.37 1.48 12.54
N ALA A 201 1.66 0.45 11.74
CA ALA A 201 0.67 -0.55 11.34
C ALA A 201 0.18 -1.37 12.54
N ASP A 202 1.07 -1.74 13.46
CA ASP A 202 0.71 -2.42 14.72
C ASP A 202 -0.17 -1.56 15.63
N TYR A 203 0.02 -0.23 15.60
CA TYR A 203 -0.77 0.71 16.41
C TYR A 203 -2.18 0.92 15.84
N MET A 204 -2.34 0.83 14.54
CA MET A 204 -3.60 1.09 13.83
C MET A 204 -4.54 -0.09 13.87
#